data_f636200e512b1ad41847304d3a0c3d15
#
_entry.id   f636200e512b1ad41847304d3a0c3d15
#
_cell.length_a   1.000
_cell.length_b   1.000
_cell.length_c   1.000
_cell.angle_alpha   90.00
_cell.angle_beta   90.00
_cell.angle_gamma   90.00
#
_symmetry.space_group_name_H-M   'P 1'
#
loop_
_entity.id
_entity.type
_entity.pdbx_description
1 polymer ?
#
loop_
_entity_poly.entity_id
_entity_poly.type
_entity_poly.pdbx_seq_one_letter_code
_entity_poly.pdbx_strand_id
1 'polypeptide(L)'
;MSGKINLAVDLVTFFHPQFWNVNSHQEIFELADKNPELFWHKMLDTVAAAGLSGIEPTFSPFNWQHALKTFGSTEGFSNAMGERGLTLASGFFADLEHGSDISDPAVRAKVFDLAKRYAEVIKACGGDAMVVGLPMRRTRDADNPLFVDLAYAQRLGEVLNELGAMTLREGVRLALHTEAHSVFCTGRDVDLFMLATDPLYVGFCPDAAHLLGSGADPVAVTTRHIERLVVAHWKDATGVMPFDIPIDAGIHESHQEFFCRLGAGRVDWPAWARMYRDHNISGWAVLELDAAADPLSEMIASRQFVETALLPIIG
;
A
#
# COMPACT_ATOMS: atom_id res chain seq x y z
N MET A 1 -13.81 -19.73 -15.16
CA MET A 1 -14.39 -19.29 -13.87
C MET A 1 -13.67 -17.98 -13.56
N SER A 2 -14.40 -16.86 -13.45
CA SER A 2 -13.78 -15.59 -13.06
C SER A 2 -13.19 -15.74 -11.66
N GLY A 3 -12.02 -15.17 -11.46
CA GLY A 3 -11.36 -15.20 -10.16
C GLY A 3 -12.11 -14.33 -9.16
N LYS A 4 -12.25 -14.80 -7.92
CA LYS A 4 -12.90 -14.01 -6.86
C LYS A 4 -12.01 -12.85 -6.44
N ILE A 5 -12.56 -11.62 -6.40
CA ILE A 5 -11.93 -10.45 -5.80
C ILE A 5 -12.39 -10.35 -4.35
N ASN A 6 -11.41 -10.34 -3.42
CA ASN A 6 -11.65 -10.07 -2.01
C ASN A 6 -11.27 -8.62 -1.70
N LEU A 7 -11.99 -7.98 -0.79
CA LEU A 7 -11.76 -6.58 -0.47
C LEU A 7 -11.08 -6.46 0.90
N ALA A 8 -10.00 -5.72 0.91
CA ALA A 8 -9.27 -5.29 2.11
C ALA A 8 -9.22 -3.76 2.18
N VAL A 9 -8.69 -3.23 3.27
CA VAL A 9 -8.39 -1.81 3.42
C VAL A 9 -6.98 -1.61 3.95
N ASP A 10 -6.25 -0.61 3.39
CA ASP A 10 -5.04 -0.10 4.02
C ASP A 10 -5.41 0.73 5.25
N LEU A 11 -4.69 0.48 6.35
CA LEU A 11 -4.99 1.13 7.63
C LEU A 11 -4.63 2.62 7.69
N VAL A 12 -3.93 3.17 6.67
CA VAL A 12 -3.76 4.63 6.53
C VAL A 12 -5.10 5.36 6.47
N THR A 13 -6.15 4.68 6.01
CA THR A 13 -7.53 5.18 5.98
C THR A 13 -8.00 5.69 7.34
N PHE A 14 -7.44 5.18 8.44
CA PHE A 14 -7.77 5.59 9.81
C PHE A 14 -6.89 6.75 10.33
N PHE A 15 -5.97 7.28 9.56
CA PHE A 15 -5.05 8.34 10.01
C PHE A 15 -5.69 9.74 9.97
N HIS A 16 -6.90 9.87 10.54
CA HIS A 16 -7.59 11.15 10.67
C HIS A 16 -8.02 11.41 12.12
N PRO A 17 -7.69 12.57 12.71
CA PRO A 17 -7.98 12.88 14.13
C PRO A 17 -9.45 12.76 14.50
N GLN A 18 -10.37 13.13 13.61
CA GLN A 18 -11.81 13.09 13.87
C GLN A 18 -12.32 11.68 14.19
N PHE A 19 -11.83 10.64 13.49
CA PHE A 19 -12.24 9.26 13.78
C PHE A 19 -11.93 8.85 15.23
N TRP A 20 -10.81 9.36 15.76
CA TRP A 20 -10.32 9.05 17.09
C TRP A 20 -10.87 9.98 18.18
N ASN A 21 -11.62 11.02 17.81
CA ASN A 21 -12.05 12.12 18.70
C ASN A 21 -10.87 12.83 19.38
N VAL A 22 -9.82 13.10 18.62
CA VAL A 22 -8.63 13.84 19.03
C VAL A 22 -8.44 15.07 18.12
N ASN A 23 -7.52 15.98 18.47
CA ASN A 23 -7.38 17.26 17.78
C ASN A 23 -6.20 17.31 16.80
N SER A 24 -5.31 16.33 16.84
CA SER A 24 -4.10 16.32 16.00
C SER A 24 -3.66 14.90 15.67
N HIS A 25 -2.84 14.76 14.62
CA HIS A 25 -2.20 13.49 14.29
C HIS A 25 -1.31 12.99 15.44
N GLN A 26 -0.60 13.90 16.15
CA GLN A 26 0.21 13.52 17.30
C GLN A 26 -0.62 12.84 18.41
N GLU A 27 -1.83 13.33 18.67
CA GLU A 27 -2.72 12.72 19.65
C GLU A 27 -3.21 11.31 19.26
N ILE A 28 -3.18 10.96 17.95
CA ILE A 28 -3.46 9.57 17.50
C ILE A 28 -2.37 8.62 18.03
N PHE A 29 -1.10 9.00 17.92
CA PHE A 29 0.02 8.21 18.45
C PHE A 29 -0.07 8.07 19.96
N GLU A 30 -0.38 9.16 20.68
CA GLU A 30 -0.53 9.14 22.13
C GLU A 30 -1.69 8.24 22.58
N LEU A 31 -2.82 8.27 21.85
CA LEU A 31 -3.96 7.39 22.09
C LEU A 31 -3.59 5.93 21.88
N ALA A 32 -2.91 5.62 20.77
CA ALA A 32 -2.46 4.29 20.44
C ALA A 32 -1.53 3.71 21.51
N ASP A 33 -0.57 4.49 21.98
CA ASP A 33 0.35 4.06 23.04
C ASP A 33 -0.33 3.90 24.42
N LYS A 34 -1.28 4.80 24.73
CA LYS A 34 -1.98 4.80 26.03
C LYS A 34 -3.05 3.71 26.13
N ASN A 35 -3.75 3.44 25.04
CA ASN A 35 -4.88 2.50 24.98
C ASN A 35 -4.79 1.60 23.74
N PRO A 36 -3.74 0.77 23.61
CA PRO A 36 -3.48 0.03 22.37
C PRO A 36 -4.59 -0.98 22.03
N GLU A 37 -5.18 -1.66 23.00
CA GLU A 37 -6.28 -2.60 22.76
C GLU A 37 -7.52 -1.88 22.21
N LEU A 38 -7.95 -0.78 22.84
CA LEU A 38 -9.08 0.04 22.36
C LEU A 38 -8.82 0.53 20.94
N PHE A 39 -7.59 0.97 20.65
CA PHE A 39 -7.17 1.47 19.35
C PHE A 39 -7.33 0.40 18.27
N TRP A 40 -6.75 -0.78 18.45
CA TRP A 40 -6.81 -1.86 17.48
C TRP A 40 -8.21 -2.47 17.36
N HIS A 41 -8.90 -2.72 18.47
CA HIS A 41 -10.25 -3.27 18.42
C HIS A 41 -11.21 -2.32 17.68
N LYS A 42 -11.14 -1.00 17.93
CA LYS A 42 -11.97 -0.02 17.22
C LYS A 42 -11.75 -0.06 15.71
N MET A 43 -10.49 -0.16 15.24
CA MET A 43 -10.21 -0.30 13.80
C MET A 43 -10.76 -1.60 13.23
N LEU A 44 -10.42 -2.74 13.84
CA LEU A 44 -10.85 -4.05 13.34
C LEU A 44 -12.38 -4.18 13.33
N ASP A 45 -13.06 -3.68 14.36
CA ASP A 45 -14.52 -3.65 14.42
C ASP A 45 -15.12 -2.78 13.31
N THR A 46 -14.49 -1.63 13.00
CA THR A 46 -14.93 -0.73 11.93
C THR A 46 -14.76 -1.37 10.56
N VAL A 47 -13.64 -2.06 10.30
CA VAL A 47 -13.40 -2.79 9.05
C VAL A 47 -14.42 -3.91 8.87
N ALA A 48 -14.67 -4.70 9.91
CA ALA A 48 -15.67 -5.77 9.88
C ALA A 48 -17.09 -5.22 9.66
N ALA A 49 -17.46 -4.11 10.33
CA ALA A 49 -18.74 -3.43 10.14
C ALA A 49 -18.91 -2.88 8.71
N ALA A 50 -17.84 -2.49 8.05
CA ALA A 50 -17.86 -2.09 6.64
C ALA A 50 -18.11 -3.28 5.69
N GLY A 51 -18.03 -4.53 6.17
CA GLY A 51 -18.20 -5.73 5.37
C GLY A 51 -16.99 -6.10 4.52
N LEU A 52 -15.81 -5.63 4.89
CA LEU A 52 -14.55 -6.03 4.29
C LEU A 52 -14.03 -7.31 4.97
N SER A 53 -13.12 -8.02 4.29
CA SER A 53 -12.59 -9.31 4.77
C SER A 53 -11.08 -9.30 5.02
N GLY A 54 -10.41 -8.18 4.79
CA GLY A 54 -8.97 -8.06 5.01
C GLY A 54 -8.50 -6.67 5.40
N ILE A 55 -7.29 -6.62 5.92
CA ILE A 55 -6.57 -5.38 6.22
C ILE A 55 -5.15 -5.43 5.64
N GLU A 56 -4.58 -4.26 5.45
CA GLU A 56 -3.16 -4.05 5.21
C GLU A 56 -2.61 -3.11 6.29
N PRO A 57 -1.78 -3.60 7.25
CA PRO A 57 -1.03 -2.74 8.15
C PRO A 57 0.00 -1.91 7.38
N THR A 58 0.20 -0.67 7.82
CA THR A 58 1.03 0.31 7.13
C THR A 58 2.11 0.90 8.05
N PHE A 59 2.19 2.20 8.24
CA PHE A 59 3.16 2.85 9.13
C PHE A 59 2.66 2.93 10.59
N SER A 60 3.53 3.31 11.53
CA SER A 60 3.16 3.51 12.94
C SER A 60 2.09 4.61 13.09
N PRO A 61 1.07 4.43 13.96
CA PRO A 61 0.84 3.31 14.87
C PRO A 61 0.02 2.16 14.28
N PHE A 62 -0.23 2.16 12.98
CA PHE A 62 -1.05 1.19 12.25
C PHE A 62 -0.23 0.00 11.73
N ASN A 63 1.00 -0.17 12.20
CA ASN A 63 1.93 -1.17 11.72
C ASN A 63 1.86 -2.49 12.52
N TRP A 64 2.46 -3.51 11.93
CA TRP A 64 2.51 -4.84 12.51
C TRP A 64 3.22 -4.90 13.87
N GLN A 65 4.26 -4.07 14.10
CA GLN A 65 4.98 -4.05 15.37
C GLN A 65 4.07 -3.58 16.51
N HIS A 66 3.27 -2.53 16.26
CA HIS A 66 2.30 -2.04 17.24
C HIS A 66 1.19 -3.07 17.49
N ALA A 67 0.72 -3.77 16.44
CA ALA A 67 -0.24 -4.87 16.57
C ALA A 67 0.31 -5.99 17.46
N LEU A 68 1.54 -6.47 17.17
CA LEU A 68 2.14 -7.53 17.98
C LEU A 68 2.39 -7.12 19.45
N LYS A 69 2.78 -5.85 19.68
CA LYS A 69 2.91 -5.31 21.04
C LYS A 69 1.57 -5.32 21.76
N THR A 70 0.48 -5.01 21.06
CA THR A 70 -0.88 -4.95 21.64
C THR A 70 -1.42 -6.34 21.95
N PHE A 71 -1.33 -7.27 21.02
CA PHE A 71 -1.93 -8.60 21.14
C PHE A 71 -0.95 -9.66 21.70
N GLY A 72 0.27 -9.26 22.04
CA GLY A 72 1.29 -10.08 22.69
C GLY A 72 2.03 -11.04 21.75
N SER A 73 1.47 -11.38 20.59
CA SER A 73 2.08 -12.29 19.61
C SER A 73 1.41 -12.19 18.24
N THR A 74 2.03 -12.81 17.22
CA THR A 74 1.44 -12.98 15.90
C THR A 74 0.14 -13.78 15.96
N GLU A 75 0.09 -14.84 16.78
CA GLU A 75 -1.11 -15.64 17.00
C GLU A 75 -2.24 -14.80 17.63
N GLY A 76 -1.93 -13.99 18.65
CA GLY A 76 -2.88 -13.08 19.29
C GLY A 76 -3.47 -12.09 18.29
N PHE A 77 -2.64 -11.51 17.43
CA PHE A 77 -3.11 -10.61 16.37
C PHE A 77 -3.96 -11.33 15.33
N SER A 78 -3.53 -12.51 14.88
CA SER A 78 -4.31 -13.34 13.94
C SER A 78 -5.67 -13.72 14.52
N ASN A 79 -5.73 -14.10 15.80
CA ASN A 79 -6.98 -14.42 16.47
C ASN A 79 -7.93 -13.22 16.57
N ALA A 80 -7.40 -12.03 16.94
CA ALA A 80 -8.20 -10.81 17.03
C ALA A 80 -8.83 -10.40 15.68
N MET A 81 -8.12 -10.64 14.56
CA MET A 81 -8.68 -10.50 13.22
C MET A 81 -9.70 -11.59 12.92
N GLY A 82 -9.37 -12.85 13.19
CA GLY A 82 -10.21 -14.02 12.91
C GLY A 82 -11.57 -14.00 13.61
N GLU A 83 -11.65 -13.48 14.85
CA GLU A 83 -12.90 -13.26 15.59
C GLU A 83 -13.88 -12.33 14.84
N ARG A 84 -13.38 -11.53 13.91
CA ARG A 84 -14.14 -10.58 13.08
C ARG A 84 -14.29 -11.02 11.63
N GLY A 85 -13.83 -12.22 11.29
CA GLY A 85 -13.80 -12.69 9.92
C GLY A 85 -12.79 -11.96 9.03
N LEU A 86 -11.79 -11.31 9.63
CA LEU A 86 -10.74 -10.59 8.92
C LEU A 86 -9.47 -11.46 8.80
N THR A 87 -8.69 -11.18 7.78
CA THR A 87 -7.34 -11.73 7.59
C THR A 87 -6.39 -10.63 7.11
N LEU A 88 -5.11 -10.89 7.15
CA LEU A 88 -4.12 -9.99 6.58
C LEU A 88 -4.08 -10.23 5.07
N ALA A 89 -4.45 -9.23 4.29
CA ALA A 89 -4.43 -9.32 2.82
C ALA A 89 -3.02 -9.18 2.26
N SER A 90 -2.31 -8.21 2.80
CA SER A 90 -0.94 -7.81 2.48
C SER A 90 -0.37 -7.04 3.66
N GLY A 91 0.86 -6.56 3.54
CA GLY A 91 1.44 -5.68 4.54
C GLY A 91 2.33 -4.65 3.88
N PHE A 92 2.14 -3.38 4.19
CA PHE A 92 2.95 -2.29 3.66
C PHE A 92 4.25 -2.14 4.45
N PHE A 93 5.36 -2.15 3.75
CA PHE A 93 6.70 -2.01 4.29
C PHE A 93 7.27 -0.63 3.93
N ALA A 94 7.16 0.32 4.86
CA ALA A 94 7.54 1.71 4.66
C ALA A 94 9.02 2.02 4.92
N ASP A 95 9.81 1.06 5.41
CA ASP A 95 11.19 1.32 5.87
C ASP A 95 12.15 1.76 4.74
N LEU A 96 11.84 1.47 3.47
CA LEU A 96 12.59 2.00 2.33
C LEU A 96 12.11 3.37 1.87
N GLU A 97 10.82 3.66 2.01
CA GLU A 97 10.20 4.91 1.60
C GLU A 97 10.76 6.12 2.37
N HIS A 98 10.97 5.96 3.66
CA HIS A 98 11.50 7.00 4.54
C HIS A 98 13.01 7.27 4.38
N GLY A 99 13.62 6.77 3.30
CA GLY A 99 14.97 7.13 2.92
C GLY A 99 16.08 6.45 3.70
N SER A 100 15.87 5.21 4.17
CA SER A 100 16.95 4.38 4.70
C SER A 100 18.10 4.29 3.70
N ASP A 101 19.28 4.67 4.10
CA ASP A 101 20.48 4.53 3.25
C ASP A 101 20.90 3.06 3.19
N ILE A 102 20.27 2.31 2.29
CA ILE A 102 20.54 0.89 2.06
C ILE A 102 21.90 0.62 1.40
N SER A 103 22.66 1.66 1.03
CA SER A 103 24.07 1.53 0.63
C SER A 103 24.98 1.29 1.84
N ASP A 104 24.56 1.71 3.05
CA ASP A 104 25.22 1.34 4.30
C ASP A 104 24.89 -0.12 4.66
N PRO A 105 25.90 -1.01 4.76
CA PRO A 105 25.68 -2.42 5.08
C PRO A 105 24.96 -2.66 6.40
N ALA A 106 25.16 -1.81 7.41
CA ALA A 106 24.52 -1.95 8.71
C ALA A 106 23.03 -1.55 8.67
N VAL A 107 22.69 -0.49 7.92
CA VAL A 107 21.31 -0.08 7.65
C VAL A 107 20.60 -1.15 6.84
N ARG A 108 21.24 -1.63 5.76
CA ARG A 108 20.71 -2.70 4.91
C ARG A 108 20.42 -3.97 5.72
N ALA A 109 21.33 -4.41 6.58
CA ALA A 109 21.11 -5.59 7.41
C ALA A 109 19.89 -5.45 8.33
N LYS A 110 19.67 -4.26 8.91
CA LYS A 110 18.48 -3.98 9.74
C LYS A 110 17.20 -4.02 8.92
N VAL A 111 17.18 -3.39 7.73
CA VAL A 111 16.02 -3.39 6.83
C VAL A 111 15.67 -4.82 6.43
N PHE A 112 16.65 -5.64 6.10
CA PHE A 112 16.44 -7.04 5.73
C PHE A 112 15.91 -7.88 6.90
N ASP A 113 16.43 -7.68 8.13
CA ASP A 113 15.90 -8.35 9.32
C ASP A 113 14.45 -7.97 9.60
N LEU A 114 14.11 -6.68 9.52
CA LEU A 114 12.74 -6.20 9.68
C LEU A 114 11.80 -6.78 8.62
N ALA A 115 12.20 -6.74 7.36
CA ALA A 115 11.39 -7.28 6.26
C ALA A 115 11.18 -8.79 6.39
N LYS A 116 12.22 -9.55 6.80
CA LYS A 116 12.07 -10.97 7.07
C LYS A 116 11.05 -11.25 8.16
N ARG A 117 11.18 -10.59 9.30
CA ARG A 117 10.23 -10.73 10.41
C ARG A 117 8.81 -10.34 10.01
N TYR A 118 8.67 -9.30 9.20
CA TYR A 118 7.34 -8.91 8.70
C TYR A 118 6.78 -9.95 7.74
N ALA A 119 7.59 -10.52 6.85
CA ALA A 119 7.14 -11.61 5.97
C ALA A 119 6.64 -12.82 6.79
N GLU A 120 7.35 -13.19 7.86
CA GLU A 120 6.91 -14.24 8.79
C GLU A 120 5.53 -13.92 9.40
N VAL A 121 5.31 -12.67 9.83
CA VAL A 121 4.01 -12.21 10.37
C VAL A 121 2.93 -12.22 9.30
N ILE A 122 3.19 -11.67 8.11
CA ILE A 122 2.25 -11.67 6.98
C ILE A 122 1.80 -13.10 6.71
N LYS A 123 2.73 -14.03 6.58
CA LYS A 123 2.43 -15.44 6.29
C LYS A 123 1.62 -16.10 7.40
N ALA A 124 2.00 -15.89 8.64
CA ALA A 124 1.30 -16.46 9.80
C ALA A 124 -0.13 -15.92 9.98
N CYS A 125 -0.39 -14.68 9.52
CA CYS A 125 -1.71 -14.04 9.54
C CYS A 125 -2.54 -14.27 8.27
N GLY A 126 -2.09 -15.16 7.36
CA GLY A 126 -2.85 -15.58 6.17
C GLY A 126 -2.56 -14.80 4.90
N GLY A 127 -1.69 -13.79 4.94
CA GLY A 127 -1.26 -13.03 3.78
C GLY A 127 -0.15 -13.70 2.96
N ASP A 128 0.09 -13.19 1.77
CA ASP A 128 1.15 -13.68 0.88
C ASP A 128 1.84 -12.57 0.06
N ALA A 129 1.59 -11.31 0.40
CA ALA A 129 2.15 -10.15 -0.27
C ALA A 129 2.72 -9.12 0.71
N MET A 130 3.95 -8.66 0.43
CA MET A 130 4.58 -7.51 1.07
C MET A 130 4.65 -6.37 0.05
N VAL A 131 3.91 -5.31 0.29
CA VAL A 131 3.89 -4.09 -0.50
C VAL A 131 5.02 -3.19 -0.02
N VAL A 132 5.83 -2.67 -0.94
CA VAL A 132 7.03 -1.91 -0.58
C VAL A 132 6.96 -0.52 -1.20
N GLY A 133 6.91 0.50 -0.34
CA GLY A 133 7.12 1.89 -0.71
C GLY A 133 8.59 2.17 -1.01
N LEU A 134 8.87 2.89 -2.09
CA LEU A 134 10.23 3.28 -2.48
C LEU A 134 10.51 4.75 -2.11
N PRO A 135 11.79 5.16 -1.99
CA PRO A 135 12.16 6.49 -1.52
C PRO A 135 11.48 7.62 -2.30
N MET A 136 11.08 8.66 -1.57
CA MET A 136 10.59 9.88 -2.19
C MET A 136 11.71 10.60 -2.95
N ARG A 137 11.39 11.25 -4.08
CA ARG A 137 12.34 12.07 -4.84
C ARG A 137 12.75 13.25 -3.98
N ARG A 138 14.00 13.64 -4.07
CA ARG A 138 14.45 14.87 -3.43
C ARG A 138 13.91 16.09 -4.17
N THR A 139 13.61 17.14 -3.41
CA THR A 139 13.21 18.43 -3.99
C THR A 139 14.33 19.04 -4.82
N ARG A 140 13.97 19.98 -5.68
CA ARG A 140 14.92 20.77 -6.47
C ARG A 140 15.93 21.55 -5.61
N ASP A 141 15.63 21.85 -4.34
CA ASP A 141 16.49 22.57 -3.40
C ASP A 141 17.43 21.64 -2.63
N ALA A 142 17.44 20.36 -2.92
CA ALA A 142 18.39 19.42 -2.34
C ALA A 142 19.77 19.60 -2.99
N ASP A 143 20.83 19.58 -2.17
CA ASP A 143 22.23 19.70 -2.62
C ASP A 143 22.59 18.72 -3.74
N ASN A 144 21.99 17.53 -3.68
CA ASN A 144 22.17 16.49 -4.69
C ASN A 144 20.80 16.04 -5.21
N PRO A 145 20.32 16.61 -6.33
CA PRO A 145 19.05 16.17 -6.93
C PRO A 145 19.15 14.70 -7.35
N LEU A 146 18.07 13.96 -7.08
CA LEU A 146 17.96 12.55 -7.43
C LEU A 146 17.49 12.41 -8.87
N PHE A 147 18.27 11.78 -9.70
CA PHE A 147 17.88 11.37 -11.05
C PHE A 147 17.51 9.89 -11.06
N VAL A 148 16.28 9.58 -11.43
CA VAL A 148 15.85 8.21 -11.67
C VAL A 148 16.18 7.86 -13.12
N ASP A 149 17.31 7.20 -13.29
CA ASP A 149 17.78 6.65 -14.55
C ASP A 149 17.92 5.12 -14.47
N LEU A 150 18.32 4.48 -15.56
CA LEU A 150 18.51 3.03 -15.58
C LEU A 150 19.57 2.58 -14.56
N ALA A 151 20.65 3.34 -14.39
CA ALA A 151 21.69 2.99 -13.44
C ALA A 151 21.20 3.06 -11.98
N TYR A 152 20.34 4.06 -11.65
CA TYR A 152 19.68 4.13 -10.36
C TYR A 152 18.75 2.93 -10.14
N ALA A 153 17.90 2.63 -11.13
CA ALA A 153 16.97 1.51 -11.05
C ALA A 153 17.70 0.16 -10.93
N GLN A 154 18.83 -0.01 -11.61
CA GLN A 154 19.65 -1.22 -11.49
C GLN A 154 20.23 -1.39 -10.09
N ARG A 155 20.85 -0.33 -9.53
CA ARG A 155 21.43 -0.41 -8.17
C ARG A 155 20.40 -0.72 -7.10
N LEU A 156 19.24 -0.06 -7.15
CA LEU A 156 18.16 -0.34 -6.20
C LEU A 156 17.51 -1.70 -6.50
N GLY A 157 17.40 -2.05 -7.79
CA GLY A 157 16.85 -3.32 -8.25
C GLY A 157 17.63 -4.54 -7.76
N GLU A 158 18.97 -4.47 -7.64
CA GLU A 158 19.78 -5.53 -7.03
C GLU A 158 19.36 -5.79 -5.59
N VAL A 159 19.17 -4.73 -4.80
CA VAL A 159 18.72 -4.86 -3.41
C VAL A 159 17.29 -5.41 -3.32
N LEU A 160 16.41 -4.94 -4.20
CA LEU A 160 15.02 -5.41 -4.25
C LEU A 160 14.93 -6.89 -4.67
N ASN A 161 15.79 -7.35 -5.58
CA ASN A 161 15.88 -8.77 -5.95
C ASN A 161 16.29 -9.64 -4.75
N GLU A 162 17.30 -9.22 -3.99
CA GLU A 162 17.71 -9.95 -2.78
C GLU A 162 16.61 -9.95 -1.71
N LEU A 163 15.96 -8.80 -1.50
CA LEU A 163 14.87 -8.66 -0.55
C LEU A 163 13.69 -9.57 -0.97
N GLY A 164 13.30 -9.53 -2.24
CA GLY A 164 12.23 -10.36 -2.78
C GLY A 164 12.55 -11.85 -2.73
N ALA A 165 13.79 -12.24 -3.01
CA ALA A 165 14.24 -13.63 -2.85
C ALA A 165 14.16 -14.09 -1.38
N MET A 166 14.43 -13.21 -0.43
CA MET A 166 14.34 -13.49 0.99
C MET A 166 12.88 -13.63 1.43
N THR A 167 12.00 -12.67 1.10
CA THR A 167 10.58 -12.73 1.48
C THR A 167 9.85 -13.91 0.83
N LEU A 168 10.23 -14.27 -0.42
CA LEU A 168 9.67 -15.44 -1.11
C LEU A 168 9.98 -16.77 -0.41
N ARG A 169 11.15 -16.89 0.27
CA ARG A 169 11.47 -18.07 1.09
C ARG A 169 10.54 -18.22 2.28
N GLU A 170 10.00 -17.12 2.79
CA GLU A 170 8.97 -17.11 3.85
C GLU A 170 7.55 -17.30 3.26
N GLY A 171 7.43 -17.47 1.93
CA GLY A 171 6.15 -17.64 1.23
C GLY A 171 5.39 -16.35 1.00
N VAL A 172 6.10 -15.21 0.95
CA VAL A 172 5.54 -13.86 0.74
C VAL A 172 6.18 -13.21 -0.47
N ARG A 173 5.35 -12.77 -1.42
CA ARG A 173 5.80 -12.06 -2.63
C ARG A 173 6.04 -10.59 -2.32
N LEU A 174 7.16 -10.07 -2.76
CA LEU A 174 7.45 -8.64 -2.68
C LEU A 174 6.81 -7.92 -3.87
N ALA A 175 6.13 -6.80 -3.64
CA ALA A 175 5.46 -6.01 -4.66
C ALA A 175 5.79 -4.52 -4.51
N LEU A 176 6.33 -3.90 -5.57
CA LEU A 176 6.66 -2.47 -5.56
C LEU A 176 5.40 -1.62 -5.72
N HIS A 177 5.18 -0.72 -4.77
CA HIS A 177 4.07 0.21 -4.76
C HIS A 177 4.40 1.48 -5.53
N THR A 178 3.47 1.94 -6.36
CA THR A 178 3.59 3.24 -7.01
C THR A 178 3.13 4.35 -6.07
N GLU A 179 4.04 5.28 -5.77
CA GLU A 179 3.78 6.41 -4.89
C GLU A 179 4.08 7.71 -5.63
N ALA A 180 3.14 8.65 -5.69
CA ALA A 180 3.35 9.95 -6.34
C ALA A 180 4.56 10.66 -5.71
N HIS A 181 5.38 11.30 -6.57
CA HIS A 181 6.63 11.95 -6.20
C HIS A 181 7.74 11.04 -5.62
N SER A 182 7.54 9.72 -5.55
CA SER A 182 8.61 8.77 -5.24
C SER A 182 9.50 8.50 -6.46
N VAL A 183 10.52 7.68 -6.27
CA VAL A 183 11.36 7.20 -7.39
C VAL A 183 10.63 6.19 -8.27
N PHE A 184 9.45 5.73 -7.86
CA PHE A 184 8.62 4.75 -8.56
C PHE A 184 7.18 5.27 -8.72
N CYS A 185 6.99 6.31 -9.52
CA CYS A 185 5.71 6.98 -9.65
C CYS A 185 5.22 7.13 -11.09
N THR A 186 6.07 7.50 -12.03
CA THR A 186 5.66 7.68 -13.44
C THR A 186 5.65 6.36 -14.20
N GLY A 187 4.92 6.28 -15.32
CA GLY A 187 4.97 5.09 -16.18
C GLY A 187 6.38 4.73 -16.64
N ARG A 188 7.24 5.74 -16.88
CA ARG A 188 8.65 5.55 -17.19
C ARG A 188 9.42 4.90 -16.03
N ASP A 189 9.18 5.33 -14.81
CA ASP A 189 9.87 4.78 -13.65
C ASP A 189 9.47 3.31 -13.44
N VAL A 190 8.17 3.00 -13.58
CA VAL A 190 7.67 1.62 -13.53
C VAL A 190 8.40 0.77 -14.58
N ASP A 191 8.47 1.23 -15.84
CA ASP A 191 9.16 0.52 -16.91
C ASP A 191 10.65 0.25 -16.57
N LEU A 192 11.35 1.25 -16.00
CA LEU A 192 12.76 1.10 -15.60
C LEU A 192 12.96 0.05 -14.49
N PHE A 193 12.13 0.10 -13.43
CA PHE A 193 12.27 -0.84 -12.32
C PHE A 193 11.83 -2.26 -12.71
N MET A 194 10.77 -2.40 -13.51
CA MET A 194 10.34 -3.70 -14.02
C MET A 194 11.39 -4.33 -14.94
N LEU A 195 12.14 -3.52 -15.69
CA LEU A 195 13.29 -3.97 -16.49
C LEU A 195 14.50 -4.33 -15.62
N ALA A 196 14.75 -3.60 -14.55
CA ALA A 196 15.93 -3.74 -13.68
C ALA A 196 15.78 -4.81 -12.59
N THR A 197 14.58 -5.38 -12.41
CA THR A 197 14.31 -6.38 -11.38
C THR A 197 13.91 -7.73 -11.97
N ASP A 198 14.28 -8.82 -11.27
CA ASP A 198 13.92 -10.18 -11.66
C ASP A 198 12.43 -10.44 -11.40
N PRO A 199 11.65 -10.87 -12.42
CA PRO A 199 10.22 -11.14 -12.29
C PRO A 199 9.89 -12.27 -11.32
N LEU A 200 10.84 -13.13 -11.00
CA LEU A 200 10.63 -14.20 -10.03
C LEU A 200 10.55 -13.67 -8.59
N TYR A 201 11.27 -12.60 -8.31
CA TYR A 201 11.44 -12.09 -6.93
C TYR A 201 10.68 -10.80 -6.65
N VAL A 202 10.51 -9.96 -7.65
CA VAL A 202 9.93 -8.62 -7.49
C VAL A 202 8.66 -8.50 -8.33
N GLY A 203 7.55 -8.31 -7.66
CA GLY A 203 6.24 -8.07 -8.26
C GLY A 203 5.86 -6.60 -8.29
N PHE A 204 4.61 -6.34 -8.63
CA PHE A 204 4.05 -5.02 -8.82
C PHE A 204 2.77 -4.84 -8.00
N CYS A 205 2.69 -3.74 -7.26
CA CYS A 205 1.50 -3.23 -6.61
C CYS A 205 1.16 -1.85 -7.20
N PRO A 206 0.39 -1.77 -8.29
CA PRO A 206 -0.06 -0.49 -8.80
C PRO A 206 -1.06 0.15 -7.84
N ASP A 207 -0.86 1.42 -7.54
CA ASP A 207 -1.87 2.29 -6.99
C ASP A 207 -2.44 3.18 -8.10
N ALA A 208 -3.73 3.07 -8.35
CA ALA A 208 -4.36 3.75 -9.49
C ALA A 208 -4.37 5.27 -9.32
N ALA A 209 -4.54 5.78 -8.08
CA ALA A 209 -4.57 7.21 -7.80
C ALA A 209 -3.18 7.84 -7.92
N HIS A 210 -2.15 7.16 -7.40
CA HIS A 210 -0.78 7.65 -7.48
C HIS A 210 -0.25 7.65 -8.91
N LEU A 211 -0.58 6.64 -9.72
CA LEU A 211 -0.27 6.64 -11.16
C LEU A 211 -0.96 7.80 -11.88
N LEU A 212 -2.27 8.00 -11.64
CA LEU A 212 -3.01 9.12 -12.22
C LEU A 212 -2.44 10.46 -11.75
N GLY A 213 -2.17 10.61 -10.46
CA GLY A 213 -1.56 11.79 -9.86
C GLY A 213 -0.20 12.13 -10.48
N SER A 214 0.57 11.12 -10.86
CA SER A 214 1.86 11.26 -11.54
C SER A 214 1.75 11.48 -13.06
N GLY A 215 0.53 11.66 -13.59
CA GLY A 215 0.29 11.90 -15.00
C GLY A 215 0.35 10.66 -15.90
N ALA A 216 0.37 9.47 -15.32
CA ALA A 216 0.31 8.21 -16.06
C ALA A 216 -1.14 7.73 -16.25
N ASP A 217 -1.36 6.87 -17.23
CA ASP A 217 -2.61 6.11 -17.36
C ASP A 217 -2.49 4.83 -16.53
N PRO A 218 -3.26 4.69 -15.42
CA PRO A 218 -3.13 3.54 -14.53
C PRO A 218 -3.41 2.20 -15.22
N VAL A 219 -4.39 2.17 -16.13
CA VAL A 219 -4.76 0.95 -16.87
C VAL A 219 -3.65 0.54 -17.84
N ALA A 220 -3.13 1.50 -18.60
CA ALA A 220 -2.08 1.23 -19.58
C ALA A 220 -0.78 0.79 -18.92
N VAL A 221 -0.37 1.43 -17.81
CA VAL A 221 0.85 1.04 -17.06
C VAL A 221 0.68 -0.34 -16.45
N THR A 222 -0.44 -0.61 -15.79
CA THR A 222 -0.68 -1.90 -15.14
C THR A 222 -0.77 -3.03 -16.17
N THR A 223 -1.46 -2.80 -17.30
CA THR A 223 -1.56 -3.80 -18.39
C THR A 223 -0.20 -4.18 -18.95
N ARG A 224 0.73 -3.22 -19.11
CA ARG A 224 2.10 -3.51 -19.60
C ARG A 224 2.87 -4.45 -18.69
N HIS A 225 2.59 -4.42 -17.39
CA HIS A 225 3.30 -5.19 -16.37
C HIS A 225 2.39 -6.19 -15.65
N ILE A 226 1.31 -6.60 -16.31
CA ILE A 226 0.24 -7.40 -15.71
C ILE A 226 0.74 -8.73 -15.13
N GLU A 227 1.76 -9.34 -15.74
CA GLU A 227 2.36 -10.58 -15.27
C GLU A 227 3.16 -10.43 -13.98
N ARG A 228 3.45 -9.18 -13.60
CA ARG A 228 4.13 -8.83 -12.35
C ARG A 228 3.13 -8.48 -11.24
N LEU A 229 1.85 -8.33 -11.54
CA LEU A 229 0.81 -7.94 -10.59
C LEU A 229 0.71 -8.96 -9.43
N VAL A 230 0.82 -8.46 -8.21
CA VAL A 230 0.67 -9.24 -6.97
C VAL A 230 -0.60 -8.85 -6.23
N VAL A 231 -0.76 -7.58 -5.99
CA VAL A 231 -1.88 -6.93 -5.33
C VAL A 231 -2.00 -5.52 -5.90
N ALA A 232 -3.13 -4.86 -5.76
CA ALA A 232 -3.29 -3.47 -6.19
C ALA A 232 -4.02 -2.65 -5.14
N HIS A 233 -3.61 -1.39 -4.98
CA HIS A 233 -4.33 -0.39 -4.23
C HIS A 233 -5.39 0.25 -5.11
N TRP A 234 -6.63 0.12 -4.69
CA TRP A 234 -7.78 0.70 -5.35
C TRP A 234 -8.13 2.02 -4.66
N LYS A 235 -7.45 3.05 -5.11
CA LYS A 235 -7.53 4.42 -4.64
C LYS A 235 -7.86 5.33 -5.80
N ASP A 236 -8.63 6.39 -5.59
CA ASP A 236 -9.05 7.30 -6.65
C ASP A 236 -8.51 8.71 -6.42
N ALA A 237 -8.31 9.46 -7.50
CA ALA A 237 -7.79 10.81 -7.47
C ALA A 237 -8.57 11.75 -8.39
N THR A 238 -8.57 13.02 -8.03
CA THR A 238 -9.26 14.09 -8.76
C THR A 238 -8.55 14.52 -10.04
N GLY A 239 -7.29 14.10 -10.23
CA GLY A 239 -6.48 14.39 -11.41
C GLY A 239 -4.99 14.33 -11.16
N VAL A 240 -4.23 14.91 -12.09
CA VAL A 240 -2.76 14.99 -12.01
C VAL A 240 -2.34 16.00 -10.95
N MET A 241 -1.37 15.61 -10.13
CA MET A 241 -0.78 16.47 -9.11
C MET A 241 0.25 17.43 -9.73
N PRO A 242 0.42 18.65 -9.18
CA PRO A 242 1.47 19.55 -9.63
C PRO A 242 2.87 18.94 -9.43
N PHE A 243 3.75 19.11 -10.43
CA PHE A 243 5.14 18.60 -10.35
C PHE A 243 6.06 19.46 -9.47
N ASP A 244 5.61 20.63 -9.04
CA ASP A 244 6.36 21.59 -8.24
C ASP A 244 5.98 21.57 -6.76
N ILE A 245 5.19 20.59 -6.32
CA ILE A 245 4.94 20.36 -4.90
C ILE A 245 6.28 20.09 -4.20
N PRO A 246 6.59 20.80 -3.09
CA PRO A 246 7.79 20.53 -2.31
C PRO A 246 7.76 19.08 -1.77
N ILE A 247 8.84 18.34 -1.97
CA ILE A 247 8.99 17.00 -1.44
C ILE A 247 9.79 17.08 -0.13
N ASP A 248 9.07 17.22 0.95
CA ASP A 248 9.58 17.28 2.32
C ASP A 248 8.80 16.30 3.24
N ALA A 249 8.92 16.50 4.54
CA ALA A 249 8.23 15.64 5.51
C ALA A 249 6.68 15.71 5.46
N GLY A 250 6.12 16.76 4.85
CA GLY A 250 4.67 16.98 4.70
C GLY A 250 4.13 16.52 3.34
N ILE A 251 4.92 15.78 2.53
CA ILE A 251 4.50 15.43 1.16
C ILE A 251 3.23 14.58 1.15
N HIS A 252 3.07 13.65 2.07
CA HIS A 252 1.90 12.79 2.13
C HIS A 252 0.62 13.57 2.50
N GLU A 253 0.71 14.55 3.41
CA GLU A 253 -0.41 15.46 3.68
C GLU A 253 -0.76 16.30 2.46
N SER A 254 0.23 16.71 1.68
CA SER A 254 0.02 17.47 0.44
C SER A 254 -0.66 16.64 -0.65
N HIS A 255 -0.56 15.32 -0.62
CA HIS A 255 -1.26 14.44 -1.55
C HIS A 255 -2.76 14.30 -1.24
N GLN A 256 -3.16 14.41 0.05
CA GLN A 256 -4.52 14.12 0.50
C GLN A 256 -5.59 14.95 -0.20
N GLU A 257 -5.30 16.20 -0.58
CA GLU A 257 -6.25 17.05 -1.30
C GLU A 257 -6.60 16.55 -2.72
N PHE A 258 -5.76 15.68 -3.27
CA PHE A 258 -5.97 15.10 -4.61
C PHE A 258 -6.67 13.75 -4.55
N PHE A 259 -6.71 13.10 -3.40
CA PHE A 259 -7.38 11.81 -3.25
C PHE A 259 -8.86 11.97 -2.95
N CYS A 260 -9.63 11.00 -3.38
CA CYS A 260 -11.06 10.99 -3.16
C CYS A 260 -11.58 9.55 -3.04
N ARG A 261 -12.83 9.43 -2.62
CA ARG A 261 -13.52 8.14 -2.55
C ARG A 261 -13.46 7.41 -3.87
N LEU A 262 -13.28 6.10 -3.82
CA LEU A 262 -13.31 5.22 -4.97
C LEU A 262 -14.57 5.44 -5.83
N GLY A 263 -14.38 5.72 -7.12
CA GLY A 263 -15.44 6.03 -8.07
C GLY A 263 -15.90 7.49 -8.10
N ALA A 264 -15.33 8.36 -7.26
CA ALA A 264 -15.62 9.79 -7.28
C ALA A 264 -14.55 10.62 -8.02
N GLY A 265 -13.45 9.99 -8.40
CA GLY A 265 -12.33 10.64 -9.09
C GLY A 265 -12.32 10.44 -10.61
N ARG A 266 -11.11 10.36 -11.15
CA ARG A 266 -10.88 10.31 -12.60
C ARG A 266 -10.20 9.03 -13.08
N VAL A 267 -9.98 8.04 -12.22
CA VAL A 267 -9.53 6.73 -12.67
C VAL A 267 -10.62 6.06 -13.49
N ASP A 268 -10.28 5.53 -14.67
CA ASP A 268 -11.22 4.77 -15.50
C ASP A 268 -11.46 3.37 -14.90
N TRP A 269 -12.27 3.32 -13.85
CA TRP A 269 -12.62 2.09 -13.14
C TRP A 269 -13.29 1.05 -14.04
N PRO A 270 -14.17 1.41 -14.98
CA PRO A 270 -14.67 0.44 -15.96
C PRO A 270 -13.57 -0.19 -16.82
N ALA A 271 -12.57 0.58 -17.27
CA ALA A 271 -11.43 0.04 -18.00
C ALA A 271 -10.53 -0.83 -17.09
N TRP A 272 -10.32 -0.42 -15.83
CA TRP A 272 -9.62 -1.19 -14.81
C TRP A 272 -10.31 -2.55 -14.58
N ALA A 273 -11.63 -2.57 -14.43
CA ALA A 273 -12.41 -3.79 -14.26
C ALA A 273 -12.35 -4.70 -15.50
N ARG A 274 -12.37 -4.14 -16.71
CA ARG A 274 -12.17 -4.92 -17.95
C ARG A 274 -10.78 -5.55 -18.00
N MET A 275 -9.73 -4.81 -17.60
CA MET A 275 -8.36 -5.36 -17.52
C MET A 275 -8.33 -6.56 -16.57
N TYR A 276 -8.95 -6.50 -15.41
CA TYR A 276 -9.05 -7.62 -14.46
C TYR A 276 -9.72 -8.84 -15.08
N ARG A 277 -10.86 -8.64 -15.77
CA ARG A 277 -11.56 -9.70 -16.51
C ARG A 277 -10.70 -10.32 -17.61
N ASP A 278 -10.12 -9.47 -18.47
CA ASP A 278 -9.42 -9.90 -19.68
C ASP A 278 -8.13 -10.68 -19.38
N HIS A 279 -7.54 -10.44 -18.21
CA HIS A 279 -6.35 -11.14 -17.72
C HIS A 279 -6.66 -12.19 -16.63
N ASN A 280 -7.94 -12.45 -16.31
CA ASN A 280 -8.38 -13.39 -15.27
C ASN A 280 -7.75 -13.12 -13.90
N ILE A 281 -7.63 -11.84 -13.52
CA ILE A 281 -7.03 -11.45 -12.25
C ILE A 281 -7.98 -11.78 -11.10
N SER A 282 -7.41 -12.30 -10.02
CA SER A 282 -8.13 -12.64 -8.78
C SER A 282 -7.27 -12.34 -7.58
N GLY A 283 -7.85 -12.38 -6.40
CA GLY A 283 -7.12 -12.14 -5.14
C GLY A 283 -7.61 -10.89 -4.43
N TRP A 284 -6.68 -10.14 -3.83
CA TRP A 284 -7.01 -8.97 -3.04
C TRP A 284 -7.02 -7.68 -3.86
N ALA A 285 -8.04 -6.86 -3.62
CA ALA A 285 -8.07 -5.44 -3.95
C ALA A 285 -8.05 -4.68 -2.62
N VAL A 286 -7.01 -3.89 -2.38
CA VAL A 286 -6.85 -3.09 -1.17
C VAL A 286 -7.47 -1.72 -1.42
N LEU A 287 -8.58 -1.45 -0.77
CA LEU A 287 -9.22 -0.14 -0.80
C LEU A 287 -8.40 0.86 0.02
N GLU A 288 -8.25 2.06 -0.46
CA GLU A 288 -7.49 3.08 0.24
C GLU A 288 -8.08 4.47 0.04
N LEU A 289 -8.15 5.22 1.13
CA LEU A 289 -8.38 6.66 1.15
C LEU A 289 -7.61 7.24 2.33
N ASP A 290 -6.54 7.98 2.05
CA ASP A 290 -5.69 8.54 3.09
C ASP A 290 -6.48 9.40 4.07
N ALA A 291 -6.32 9.11 5.36
CA ALA A 291 -6.85 9.94 6.44
C ALA A 291 -8.34 10.28 6.30
N ALA A 292 -9.21 9.27 6.16
CA ALA A 292 -10.65 9.47 6.07
C ALA A 292 -11.25 9.95 7.41
N ALA A 293 -12.02 11.04 7.37
CA ALA A 293 -12.70 11.56 8.56
C ALA A 293 -13.78 10.60 9.10
N ASP A 294 -14.44 9.86 8.22
CA ASP A 294 -15.39 8.80 8.54
C ASP A 294 -15.04 7.52 7.76
N PRO A 295 -14.05 6.74 8.23
CA PRO A 295 -13.59 5.53 7.56
C PRO A 295 -14.70 4.51 7.30
N LEU A 296 -15.67 4.37 8.21
CA LEU A 296 -16.77 3.41 8.06
C LEU A 296 -17.62 3.74 6.83
N SER A 297 -18.07 4.97 6.72
CA SER A 297 -18.91 5.42 5.59
C SER A 297 -18.14 5.34 4.26
N GLU A 298 -16.86 5.70 4.27
CA GLU A 298 -16.01 5.66 3.07
C GLU A 298 -15.74 4.23 2.59
N MET A 299 -15.44 3.30 3.50
CA MET A 299 -15.26 1.88 3.18
C MET A 299 -16.55 1.24 2.67
N ILE A 300 -17.71 1.53 3.29
CA ILE A 300 -19.01 1.02 2.82
C ILE A 300 -19.31 1.52 1.42
N ALA A 301 -19.12 2.83 1.15
CA ALA A 301 -19.39 3.40 -0.16
C ALA A 301 -18.43 2.84 -1.23
N SER A 302 -17.15 2.70 -0.93
CA SER A 302 -16.16 2.10 -1.83
C SER A 302 -16.49 0.64 -2.13
N ARG A 303 -16.83 -0.16 -1.11
CA ARG A 303 -17.27 -1.55 -1.28
C ARG A 303 -18.50 -1.63 -2.17
N GLN A 304 -19.53 -0.82 -1.90
CA GLN A 304 -20.75 -0.79 -2.70
C GLN A 304 -20.48 -0.42 -4.16
N PHE A 305 -19.59 0.54 -4.42
CA PHE A 305 -19.15 0.88 -5.77
C PHE A 305 -18.49 -0.31 -6.47
N VAL A 306 -17.59 -1.02 -5.80
CA VAL A 306 -16.97 -2.23 -6.34
C VAL A 306 -18.03 -3.28 -6.66
N GLU A 307 -18.91 -3.61 -5.71
CA GLU A 307 -19.92 -4.64 -5.86
C GLU A 307 -20.94 -4.33 -6.98
N THR A 308 -21.35 -3.07 -7.11
CA THR A 308 -22.42 -2.70 -8.06
C THR A 308 -21.92 -2.27 -9.43
N ALA A 309 -20.73 -1.68 -9.52
CA ALA A 309 -20.20 -1.13 -10.76
C ALA A 309 -19.06 -1.96 -11.38
N LEU A 310 -18.20 -2.59 -10.57
CA LEU A 310 -16.99 -3.23 -11.07
C LEU A 310 -17.09 -4.75 -11.14
N LEU A 311 -17.59 -5.41 -10.10
CA LEU A 311 -17.74 -6.88 -10.10
C LEU A 311 -18.61 -7.39 -11.26
N PRO A 312 -19.71 -6.72 -11.67
CA PRO A 312 -20.46 -7.15 -12.85
C PRO A 312 -19.66 -7.09 -14.18
N ILE A 313 -18.59 -6.29 -14.23
CA ILE A 313 -17.69 -6.21 -15.40
C ILE A 313 -16.62 -7.31 -15.31
N ILE A 314 -16.10 -7.52 -14.11
CA ILE A 314 -15.05 -8.54 -13.85
C ILE A 314 -15.62 -9.96 -14.07
N GLY A 315 -16.84 -10.23 -13.65
CA GLY A 315 -17.57 -11.49 -13.88
C GLY A 315 -17.64 -12.40 -12.69
#